data_32a255adf35d1484850dc993d46d6593
#
_entry.id   32a255adf35d1484850dc993d46d6593
#
_cell.length_a   1.000
_cell.length_b   1.000
_cell.length_c   1.000
_cell.angle_alpha   90.00
_cell.angle_beta   90.00
_cell.angle_gamma   90.00
#
_symmetry.space_group_name_H-M   'P 1'
#
loop_
_entity.id
_entity.type
_entity.pdbx_description
1 polymer ?
#
loop_
_entity_poly.entity_id
_entity_poly.type
_entity_poly.pdbx_seq_one_letter_code
_entity_poly.pdbx_strand_id
1 'polypeptide(L)'
;MEEKKSNEDIEKSIRKKFHKTIWSRFVKAIKEYQLIQEGDKIAVCISGGKDSMLMAKLFQELQRHRGIPFEVKFLVMDPGYKEENRRLIESNAAQMNIPLNIFETNIFNAVVNIEKSPCYLCARMRRGHLYKNAQDLGCNKIALGHHFDDVIETILMGMLYGGQVQTMMPKLHSTNFPGMELIRPLYLIREADILHWRDYNKLKFLQCACRFTEKAASEDLSTTSKRLEIKRLIQQLRATNPYIESNIFRSVENVTLDTVIAYKKKGVTHHFLDNYNDCQATEEE
;
A
#
# COMPACT_ATOMS: atom_id res chain seq x y z
N MET A 1 -31.25 -13.74 -6.93
CA MET A 1 -30.24 -13.01 -6.12
C MET A 1 -29.15 -14.02 -5.77
N GLU A 2 -27.91 -13.79 -6.20
CA GLU A 2 -26.80 -14.65 -5.78
C GLU A 2 -26.57 -14.49 -4.28
N GLU A 3 -26.49 -15.62 -3.58
CA GLU A 3 -26.29 -15.67 -2.13
C GLU A 3 -24.90 -15.07 -1.77
N LYS A 4 -24.92 -14.07 -0.89
CA LYS A 4 -23.68 -13.46 -0.38
C LYS A 4 -22.98 -14.47 0.52
N LYS A 5 -21.66 -14.64 0.36
CA LYS A 5 -20.88 -15.50 1.24
C LYS A 5 -20.87 -14.98 2.69
N SER A 6 -20.91 -15.91 3.62
CA SER A 6 -20.81 -15.60 5.04
C SER A 6 -19.39 -15.10 5.42
N ASN A 7 -19.26 -14.43 6.56
CA ASN A 7 -17.96 -14.06 7.10
C ASN A 7 -17.04 -15.29 7.29
N GLU A 8 -17.60 -16.40 7.75
CA GLU A 8 -16.85 -17.65 7.96
C GLU A 8 -16.31 -18.21 6.64
N ASP A 9 -17.09 -18.15 5.53
CA ASP A 9 -16.63 -18.59 4.22
C ASP A 9 -15.51 -17.72 3.67
N ILE A 10 -15.60 -16.39 3.88
CA ILE A 10 -14.56 -15.44 3.50
C ILE A 10 -13.26 -15.77 4.24
N GLU A 11 -13.31 -15.97 5.55
CA GLU A 11 -12.16 -16.34 6.37
C GLU A 11 -11.57 -17.70 5.98
N LYS A 12 -12.44 -18.69 5.79
CA LYS A 12 -12.06 -20.04 5.31
C LYS A 12 -11.37 -19.98 3.96
N SER A 13 -11.82 -19.07 3.06
CA SER A 13 -11.17 -18.87 1.76
C SER A 13 -9.72 -18.42 1.91
N ILE A 14 -9.41 -17.50 2.84
CA ILE A 14 -8.05 -17.04 3.14
C ILE A 14 -7.19 -18.18 3.67
N ARG A 15 -7.70 -18.94 4.67
CA ARG A 15 -6.98 -20.03 5.31
C ARG A 15 -6.74 -21.24 4.41
N LYS A 16 -7.59 -21.49 3.42
CA LYS A 16 -7.53 -22.68 2.54
C LYS A 16 -7.13 -22.30 1.12
N LYS A 17 -8.05 -21.76 0.33
CA LYS A 17 -7.86 -21.54 -1.11
C LYS A 17 -6.75 -20.53 -1.41
N PHE A 18 -6.71 -19.42 -0.66
CA PHE A 18 -5.73 -18.34 -0.84
C PHE A 18 -4.58 -18.39 0.17
N HIS A 19 -4.39 -19.53 0.85
CA HIS A 19 -3.33 -19.68 1.84
C HIS A 19 -1.94 -19.38 1.25
N LYS A 20 -1.60 -19.97 0.12
CA LYS A 20 -0.27 -19.82 -0.50
C LYS A 20 -0.08 -18.43 -1.13
N THR A 21 -1.09 -17.89 -1.78
CA THR A 21 -0.98 -16.66 -2.57
C THR A 21 -1.24 -15.39 -1.77
N ILE A 22 -2.03 -15.46 -0.70
CA ILE A 22 -2.35 -14.31 0.15
C ILE A 22 -1.80 -14.50 1.56
N TRP A 23 -2.27 -15.49 2.31
CA TRP A 23 -1.92 -15.64 3.74
C TRP A 23 -0.42 -15.81 3.97
N SER A 24 0.21 -16.76 3.30
CA SER A 24 1.66 -17.02 3.46
C SER A 24 2.50 -15.81 3.05
N ARG A 25 2.10 -15.06 2.00
CA ARG A 25 2.79 -13.84 1.57
C ARG A 25 2.60 -12.69 2.55
N PHE A 26 1.41 -12.56 3.14
CA PHE A 26 1.16 -11.60 4.21
C PHE A 26 2.05 -11.87 5.43
N VAL A 27 2.05 -13.11 5.92
CA VAL A 27 2.89 -13.50 7.06
C VAL A 27 4.38 -13.36 6.75
N LYS A 28 4.80 -13.69 5.51
CA LYS A 28 6.17 -13.48 5.05
C LYS A 28 6.56 -12.01 5.13
N ALA A 29 5.74 -11.09 4.60
CA ALA A 29 6.02 -9.65 4.64
C ALA A 29 6.16 -9.14 6.08
N ILE A 30 5.28 -9.58 7.00
CA ILE A 30 5.36 -9.21 8.42
C ILE A 30 6.68 -9.63 9.04
N LYS A 31 7.13 -10.85 8.79
CA LYS A 31 8.37 -11.39 9.36
C LYS A 31 9.61 -10.76 8.72
N GLU A 32 9.67 -10.76 7.39
CA GLU A 32 10.84 -10.32 6.62
C GLU A 32 11.15 -8.84 6.86
N TYR A 33 10.12 -8.00 6.86
CA TYR A 33 10.29 -6.56 7.09
C TYR A 33 10.04 -6.14 8.55
N GLN A 34 9.82 -7.08 9.46
CA GLN A 34 9.57 -6.82 10.89
C GLN A 34 8.48 -5.75 11.09
N LEU A 35 7.33 -5.94 10.42
CA LEU A 35 6.28 -4.92 10.38
C LEU A 35 5.52 -4.80 11.69
N ILE A 36 5.41 -5.90 12.45
CA ILE A 36 4.66 -5.98 13.70
C ILE A 36 5.59 -6.49 14.80
N GLN A 37 5.56 -5.82 15.95
CA GLN A 37 6.28 -6.16 17.15
C GLN A 37 5.32 -6.36 18.32
N GLU A 38 5.79 -7.01 19.38
CA GLU A 38 5.03 -7.17 20.62
C GLU A 38 4.66 -5.80 21.22
N GLY A 39 3.41 -5.66 21.64
CA GLY A 39 2.88 -4.43 22.21
C GLY A 39 2.46 -3.36 21.20
N ASP A 40 2.60 -3.61 19.90
CA ASP A 40 2.13 -2.66 18.88
C ASP A 40 0.62 -2.45 18.95
N LYS A 41 0.20 -1.19 18.73
CA LYS A 41 -1.18 -0.79 18.51
C LYS A 41 -1.31 -0.21 17.12
N ILE A 42 -1.98 -0.95 16.24
CA ILE A 42 -1.97 -0.72 14.79
C ILE A 42 -3.32 -0.20 14.32
N ALA A 43 -3.35 0.99 13.72
CA ALA A 43 -4.51 1.48 13.01
C ALA A 43 -4.49 0.95 11.56
N VAL A 44 -5.35 -0.02 11.25
CA VAL A 44 -5.56 -0.54 9.90
C VAL A 44 -6.45 0.44 9.15
N CYS A 45 -5.88 1.16 8.18
CA CYS A 45 -6.57 2.19 7.44
C CYS A 45 -7.43 1.60 6.31
N ILE A 46 -8.73 1.79 6.41
CA ILE A 46 -9.72 1.27 5.47
C ILE A 46 -10.20 2.41 4.56
N SER A 47 -10.01 2.23 3.25
CA SER A 47 -10.51 3.15 2.20
C SER A 47 -11.82 2.68 1.56
N GLY A 48 -12.32 1.51 1.92
CA GLY A 48 -13.46 0.85 1.29
C GLY A 48 -13.12 0.07 0.02
N GLY A 49 -11.89 0.16 -0.48
CA GLY A 49 -11.40 -0.62 -1.61
C GLY A 49 -10.99 -2.06 -1.23
N LYS A 50 -10.89 -2.93 -2.24
CA LYS A 50 -10.56 -4.35 -2.11
C LYS A 50 -9.34 -4.64 -1.24
N ASP A 51 -8.28 -3.83 -1.41
CA ASP A 51 -6.98 -4.04 -0.76
C ASP A 51 -7.07 -3.78 0.74
N SER A 52 -7.68 -2.65 1.12
CA SER A 52 -7.84 -2.27 2.53
C SER A 52 -8.79 -3.21 3.28
N MET A 53 -9.84 -3.71 2.63
CA MET A 53 -10.77 -4.64 3.24
C MET A 53 -10.16 -6.04 3.39
N LEU A 54 -9.39 -6.52 2.39
CA LEU A 54 -8.61 -7.75 2.54
C LEU A 54 -7.59 -7.61 3.68
N MET A 55 -6.86 -6.49 3.73
CA MET A 55 -5.88 -6.23 4.80
C MET A 55 -6.54 -6.30 6.18
N ALA A 56 -7.72 -5.72 6.36
CA ALA A 56 -8.46 -5.80 7.63
C ALA A 56 -8.77 -7.25 8.02
N LYS A 57 -9.21 -8.08 7.07
CA LYS A 57 -9.46 -9.52 7.34
C LYS A 57 -8.19 -10.29 7.69
N LEU A 58 -7.08 -9.98 7.02
CA LEU A 58 -5.79 -10.60 7.31
C LEU A 58 -5.29 -10.25 8.73
N PHE A 59 -5.50 -9.02 9.18
CA PHE A 59 -5.18 -8.62 10.55
C PHE A 59 -6.06 -9.35 11.59
N GLN A 60 -7.37 -9.48 11.33
CA GLN A 60 -8.25 -10.24 12.22
C GLN A 60 -7.82 -11.73 12.30
N GLU A 61 -7.44 -12.31 11.17
CA GLU A 61 -6.95 -13.69 11.13
C GLU A 61 -5.63 -13.82 11.87
N LEU A 62 -4.69 -12.86 11.71
CA LEU A 62 -3.41 -12.87 12.41
C LEU A 62 -3.56 -12.81 13.93
N GLN A 63 -4.49 -11.99 14.45
CA GLN A 63 -4.78 -11.92 15.88
C GLN A 63 -5.27 -13.25 16.46
N ARG A 64 -5.98 -14.06 15.69
CA ARG A 64 -6.45 -15.39 16.11
C ARG A 64 -5.29 -16.39 16.27
N HIS A 65 -4.22 -16.23 15.50
CA HIS A 65 -3.06 -17.13 15.54
C HIS A 65 -2.13 -16.91 16.75
N ARG A 66 -2.37 -15.90 17.59
CA ARG A 66 -1.69 -15.62 18.88
C ARG A 66 -0.14 -15.71 18.85
N GLY A 67 0.48 -15.43 17.69
CA GLY A 67 1.95 -15.53 17.58
C GLY A 67 2.70 -14.36 18.19
N ILE A 68 2.21 -13.15 17.97
CA ILE A 68 2.77 -11.89 18.50
C ILE A 68 1.59 -11.12 19.12
N PRO A 69 1.65 -10.71 20.39
CA PRO A 69 0.60 -9.91 21.02
C PRO A 69 0.64 -8.48 20.49
N PHE A 70 -0.43 -8.04 19.84
CA PHE A 70 -0.64 -6.67 19.36
C PHE A 70 -2.13 -6.32 19.34
N GLU A 71 -2.44 -5.03 19.34
CA GLU A 71 -3.80 -4.51 19.23
C GLU A 71 -4.07 -3.95 17.83
N VAL A 72 -5.33 -4.04 17.38
CA VAL A 72 -5.77 -3.47 16.10
C VAL A 72 -6.97 -2.57 16.30
N LYS A 73 -6.95 -1.43 15.62
CA LYS A 73 -8.10 -0.54 15.40
C LYS A 73 -8.34 -0.42 13.89
N PHE A 74 -9.58 -0.55 13.45
CA PHE A 74 -9.94 -0.41 12.04
C PHE A 74 -10.44 1.01 11.80
N LEU A 75 -9.64 1.80 11.08
CA LEU A 75 -9.83 3.24 10.95
C LEU A 75 -10.32 3.59 9.55
N VAL A 76 -11.48 4.20 9.45
CA VAL A 76 -12.04 4.75 8.20
C VAL A 76 -12.01 6.26 8.27
N MET A 77 -11.36 6.88 7.31
CA MET A 77 -11.48 8.31 7.09
C MET A 77 -12.53 8.58 6.02
N ASP A 78 -13.57 9.30 6.38
CA ASP A 78 -14.55 9.81 5.44
C ASP A 78 -14.13 11.23 4.98
N PRO A 79 -13.66 11.38 3.73
CA PRO A 79 -13.22 12.68 3.21
C PRO A 79 -14.36 13.52 2.64
N GLY A 80 -15.61 13.15 2.87
CA GLY A 80 -16.84 13.69 2.29
C GLY A 80 -17.41 12.75 1.22
N TYR A 81 -17.54 11.46 1.52
CA TYR A 81 -18.14 10.48 0.62
C TYR A 81 -19.61 10.82 0.31
N LYS A 82 -20.08 10.38 -0.88
CA LYS A 82 -21.50 10.25 -1.12
C LYS A 82 -22.09 9.18 -0.18
N GLU A 83 -23.33 9.35 0.23
CA GLU A 83 -24.00 8.44 1.16
C GLU A 83 -23.96 6.97 0.70
N GLU A 84 -24.12 6.75 -0.60
CA GLU A 84 -24.05 5.40 -1.21
C GLU A 84 -22.70 4.72 -0.99
N ASN A 85 -21.59 5.49 -1.13
CA ASN A 85 -20.24 5.02 -0.91
C ASN A 85 -20.00 4.69 0.55
N ARG A 86 -20.50 5.54 1.45
CA ARG A 86 -20.43 5.35 2.90
C ARG A 86 -21.18 4.06 3.31
N ARG A 87 -22.42 3.92 2.87
CA ARG A 87 -23.23 2.72 3.11
C ARG A 87 -22.59 1.44 2.57
N LEU A 88 -21.92 1.51 1.40
CA LEU A 88 -21.22 0.35 0.85
C LEU A 88 -20.05 -0.07 1.74
N ILE A 89 -19.25 0.88 2.27
CA ILE A 89 -18.16 0.59 3.21
C ILE A 89 -18.69 -0.06 4.48
N GLU A 90 -19.72 0.50 5.08
CA GLU A 90 -20.34 -0.01 6.31
C GLU A 90 -20.99 -1.39 6.11
N SER A 91 -21.69 -1.60 4.99
CA SER A 91 -22.28 -2.89 4.64
C SER A 91 -21.23 -3.99 4.45
N ASN A 92 -20.13 -3.67 3.76
CA ASN A 92 -19.01 -4.60 3.59
C ASN A 92 -18.33 -4.92 4.92
N ALA A 93 -18.13 -3.92 5.76
CA ALA A 93 -17.54 -4.12 7.08
C ALA A 93 -18.44 -4.99 7.97
N ALA A 94 -19.74 -4.76 7.96
CA ALA A 94 -20.72 -5.58 8.68
C ALA A 94 -20.70 -7.03 8.18
N GLN A 95 -20.72 -7.26 6.84
CA GLN A 95 -20.65 -8.60 6.25
C GLN A 95 -19.36 -9.33 6.64
N MET A 96 -18.25 -8.61 6.77
CA MET A 96 -16.93 -9.16 7.08
C MET A 96 -16.62 -9.11 8.60
N ASN A 97 -17.56 -8.69 9.42
CA ASN A 97 -17.42 -8.53 10.89
C ASN A 97 -16.18 -7.68 11.28
N ILE A 98 -16.02 -6.53 10.62
CA ILE A 98 -14.94 -5.59 10.88
C ILE A 98 -15.49 -4.41 11.69
N PRO A 99 -15.08 -4.21 12.97
CA PRO A 99 -15.53 -3.09 13.79
C PRO A 99 -14.85 -1.79 13.34
N LEU A 100 -15.60 -0.87 12.71
CA LEU A 100 -15.07 0.37 12.17
C LEU A 100 -15.03 1.49 13.21
N ASN A 101 -13.93 2.23 13.22
CA ASN A 101 -13.82 3.56 13.82
C ASN A 101 -13.82 4.57 12.66
N ILE A 102 -14.90 5.31 12.51
CA ILE A 102 -15.09 6.23 11.39
C ILE A 102 -14.95 7.66 11.90
N PHE A 103 -14.15 8.47 11.21
CA PHE A 103 -14.06 9.92 11.43
C PHE A 103 -14.23 10.67 10.11
N GLU A 104 -14.79 11.87 10.19
CA GLU A 104 -15.12 12.69 9.04
C GLU A 104 -14.12 13.82 8.85
N THR A 105 -13.89 14.19 7.60
CA THR A 105 -13.06 15.33 7.20
C THR A 105 -13.65 16.02 5.97
N ASN A 106 -13.30 17.28 5.77
CA ASN A 106 -13.74 18.06 4.60
C ASN A 106 -12.71 18.12 3.48
N ILE A 107 -11.85 17.08 3.34
CA ILE A 107 -10.73 17.11 2.39
C ILE A 107 -11.20 17.28 0.96
N PHE A 108 -12.26 16.61 0.54
CA PHE A 108 -12.76 16.75 -0.84
C PHE A 108 -13.16 18.18 -1.18
N ASN A 109 -13.77 18.90 -0.24
CA ASN A 109 -14.11 20.29 -0.44
C ASN A 109 -12.87 21.20 -0.44
N ALA A 110 -11.88 20.89 0.40
CA ALA A 110 -10.64 21.67 0.51
C ALA A 110 -9.76 21.60 -0.76
N VAL A 111 -9.81 20.49 -1.52
CA VAL A 111 -8.97 20.31 -2.71
C VAL A 111 -9.68 20.60 -4.04
N VAL A 112 -11.00 20.85 -4.03
CA VAL A 112 -11.80 21.10 -5.26
C VAL A 112 -11.29 22.31 -6.07
N ASN A 113 -10.79 23.35 -5.39
CA ASN A 113 -10.38 24.61 -6.02
C ASN A 113 -8.85 24.69 -6.27
N ILE A 114 -8.11 23.58 -6.17
CA ILE A 114 -6.66 23.57 -6.32
C ILE A 114 -6.29 23.07 -7.70
N GLU A 115 -5.70 23.95 -8.52
CA GLU A 115 -5.30 23.64 -9.90
C GLU A 115 -4.01 22.81 -9.97
N LYS A 116 -3.04 23.06 -9.07
CA LYS A 116 -1.74 22.35 -9.09
C LYS A 116 -1.77 21.09 -8.23
N SER A 117 -1.68 19.91 -8.88
CA SER A 117 -1.50 18.60 -8.24
C SER A 117 -2.52 18.28 -7.12
N PRO A 118 -3.84 18.40 -7.36
CA PRO A 118 -4.85 18.18 -6.32
C PRO A 118 -4.78 16.78 -5.71
N CYS A 119 -4.43 15.75 -6.49
CA CYS A 119 -4.25 14.38 -6.01
C CYS A 119 -3.10 14.25 -5.01
N TYR A 120 -1.98 14.95 -5.23
CA TYR A 120 -0.85 14.92 -4.31
C TYR A 120 -1.20 15.57 -2.97
N LEU A 121 -1.85 16.74 -3.01
CA LEU A 121 -2.28 17.43 -1.81
C LEU A 121 -3.33 16.62 -1.03
N CYS A 122 -4.32 16.08 -1.73
CA CYS A 122 -5.32 15.19 -1.14
C CYS A 122 -4.66 14.00 -0.42
N ALA A 123 -3.72 13.32 -1.07
CA ALA A 123 -3.00 12.19 -0.48
C ALA A 123 -2.19 12.60 0.76
N ARG A 124 -1.55 13.78 0.73
CA ARG A 124 -0.80 14.32 1.86
C ARG A 124 -1.71 14.68 3.05
N MET A 125 -2.82 15.37 2.80
CA MET A 125 -3.80 15.73 3.83
C MET A 125 -4.42 14.46 4.44
N ARG A 126 -4.86 13.51 3.61
CA ARG A 126 -5.39 12.23 4.07
C ARG A 126 -4.44 11.52 5.02
N ARG A 127 -3.16 11.47 4.67
CA ARG A 127 -2.14 10.83 5.50
C ARG A 127 -1.97 11.55 6.85
N GLY A 128 -1.97 12.88 6.87
CA GLY A 128 -1.91 13.67 8.10
C GLY A 128 -3.08 13.37 9.04
N HIS A 129 -4.31 13.36 8.52
CA HIS A 129 -5.50 13.03 9.31
C HIS A 129 -5.48 11.57 9.82
N LEU A 130 -5.02 10.62 9.01
CA LEU A 130 -4.89 9.22 9.43
C LEU A 130 -3.90 9.08 10.58
N TYR A 131 -2.73 9.71 10.51
CA TYR A 131 -1.76 9.69 11.60
C TYR A 131 -2.32 10.31 12.88
N LYS A 132 -2.94 11.50 12.76
CA LYS A 132 -3.51 12.19 13.92
C LYS A 132 -4.56 11.34 14.64
N ASN A 133 -5.54 10.82 13.88
CA ASN A 133 -6.59 9.99 14.46
C ASN A 133 -6.07 8.66 15.03
N ALA A 134 -5.05 8.06 14.38
CA ALA A 134 -4.41 6.86 14.91
C ALA A 134 -3.72 7.13 16.26
N GLN A 135 -3.01 8.26 16.41
CA GLN A 135 -2.42 8.68 17.68
C GLN A 135 -3.49 8.91 18.76
N ASP A 136 -4.59 9.57 18.41
CA ASP A 136 -5.70 9.84 19.34
C ASP A 136 -6.36 8.52 19.84
N LEU A 137 -6.28 7.45 19.04
CA LEU A 137 -6.68 6.09 19.42
C LEU A 137 -5.59 5.30 20.17
N GLY A 138 -4.46 5.94 20.48
CA GLY A 138 -3.32 5.33 21.17
C GLY A 138 -2.51 4.36 20.30
N CYS A 139 -2.65 4.42 18.95
CA CYS A 139 -1.88 3.60 18.05
C CYS A 139 -0.48 4.19 17.82
N ASN A 140 0.53 3.30 17.66
CA ASN A 140 1.89 3.67 17.26
C ASN A 140 2.19 3.35 15.79
N LYS A 141 1.28 2.66 15.09
CA LYS A 141 1.44 2.33 13.67
C LYS A 141 0.17 2.57 12.88
N ILE A 142 0.33 2.96 11.59
CA ILE A 142 -0.73 2.91 10.60
C ILE A 142 -0.38 1.87 9.54
N ALA A 143 -1.35 1.02 9.17
CA ALA A 143 -1.22 0.04 8.11
C ALA A 143 -1.97 0.51 6.86
N LEU A 144 -1.28 0.55 5.72
CA LEU A 144 -1.84 0.93 4.42
C LEU A 144 -1.83 -0.24 3.45
N GLY A 145 -2.91 -0.40 2.67
CA GLY A 145 -3.16 -1.51 1.76
C GLY A 145 -2.41 -1.45 0.43
N HIS A 146 -1.15 -0.98 0.40
CA HIS A 146 -0.33 -1.04 -0.80
C HIS A 146 0.21 -2.45 -1.00
N HIS A 147 0.14 -2.94 -2.22
CA HIS A 147 0.50 -4.31 -2.60
C HIS A 147 1.71 -4.35 -3.54
N PHE A 148 2.17 -5.53 -3.91
CA PHE A 148 3.36 -5.76 -4.73
C PHE A 148 3.35 -4.96 -6.04
N ASP A 149 2.22 -4.91 -6.74
CA ASP A 149 2.12 -4.22 -8.03
C ASP A 149 2.28 -2.69 -7.85
N ASP A 150 1.77 -2.10 -6.75
CA ASP A 150 2.03 -0.69 -6.40
C ASP A 150 3.52 -0.40 -6.22
N VAL A 151 4.27 -1.35 -5.65
CA VAL A 151 5.71 -1.21 -5.42
C VAL A 151 6.47 -1.17 -6.73
N ILE A 152 6.26 -2.14 -7.62
CA ILE A 152 6.96 -2.20 -8.92
C ILE A 152 6.56 -1.04 -9.84
N GLU A 153 5.30 -0.62 -9.83
CA GLU A 153 4.85 0.60 -10.51
C GLU A 153 5.59 1.84 -9.99
N THR A 154 5.77 1.95 -8.67
CA THR A 154 6.49 3.09 -8.05
C THR A 154 7.97 3.10 -8.42
N ILE A 155 8.63 1.94 -8.48
CA ILE A 155 10.02 1.83 -8.92
C ILE A 155 10.17 2.37 -10.35
N LEU A 156 9.38 1.86 -11.30
CA LEU A 156 9.44 2.29 -12.69
C LEU A 156 9.03 3.75 -12.88
N MET A 157 8.04 4.24 -12.13
CA MET A 157 7.69 5.67 -12.15
C MET A 157 8.85 6.53 -11.67
N GLY A 158 9.57 6.12 -10.62
CA GLY A 158 10.77 6.79 -10.14
C GLY A 158 11.86 6.86 -11.21
N MET A 159 12.13 5.76 -11.87
CA MET A 159 13.15 5.66 -12.93
C MET A 159 12.78 6.47 -14.18
N LEU A 160 11.58 6.24 -14.74
CA LEU A 160 11.22 6.78 -16.05
C LEU A 160 10.75 8.24 -16.03
N TYR A 161 10.15 8.69 -14.93
CA TYR A 161 9.64 10.06 -14.83
C TYR A 161 10.34 10.91 -13.78
N GLY A 162 11.06 10.30 -12.83
CA GLY A 162 11.75 11.01 -11.76
C GLY A 162 13.27 10.99 -11.86
N GLY A 163 13.85 10.17 -12.75
CA GLY A 163 15.30 9.98 -12.84
C GLY A 163 15.92 9.46 -11.54
N GLN A 164 15.18 8.66 -10.76
CA GLN A 164 15.56 8.18 -9.45
C GLN A 164 15.27 6.69 -9.30
N VAL A 165 16.24 5.95 -8.75
CA VAL A 165 16.05 4.57 -8.31
C VAL A 165 15.60 4.60 -6.85
N GLN A 166 14.30 4.49 -6.63
CA GLN A 166 13.71 4.46 -5.28
C GLN A 166 12.45 3.63 -5.27
N THR A 167 12.08 3.12 -4.10
CA THR A 167 10.87 2.33 -3.93
C THR A 167 9.96 2.89 -2.84
N MET A 168 8.78 2.34 -2.78
CA MET A 168 7.85 2.49 -1.66
C MET A 168 8.29 1.55 -0.53
N MET A 169 8.89 2.08 0.53
CA MET A 169 9.42 1.25 1.64
C MET A 169 8.31 0.44 2.33
N PRO A 170 8.57 -0.84 2.72
CA PRO A 170 7.59 -1.67 3.43
C PRO A 170 7.22 -1.11 4.80
N LYS A 171 8.14 -0.42 5.47
CA LYS A 171 7.89 0.37 6.69
C LYS A 171 8.74 1.64 6.72
N LEU A 172 8.25 2.67 7.40
CA LEU A 172 8.99 3.91 7.62
C LEU A 172 8.46 4.68 8.83
N HIS A 173 9.36 5.33 9.55
CA HIS A 173 8.99 6.26 10.60
C HIS A 173 8.37 7.54 10.01
N SER A 174 7.37 8.07 10.69
CA SER A 174 6.79 9.34 10.31
C SER A 174 7.71 10.50 10.72
N THR A 175 8.01 11.40 9.79
CA THR A 175 8.78 12.61 10.08
C THR A 175 7.97 13.68 10.81
N ASN A 176 6.65 13.70 10.61
CA ASN A 176 5.75 14.73 11.14
C ASN A 176 4.96 14.29 12.39
N PHE A 177 4.98 12.99 12.70
CA PHE A 177 4.28 12.39 13.83
C PHE A 177 5.25 11.51 14.61
N PRO A 178 5.97 12.09 15.61
CA PRO A 178 6.95 11.36 16.40
C PRO A 178 6.35 10.09 17.03
N GLY A 179 7.12 9.00 17.02
CA GLY A 179 6.68 7.70 17.57
C GLY A 179 5.74 6.91 16.67
N MET A 180 5.33 7.45 15.52
CA MET A 180 4.47 6.75 14.57
C MET A 180 5.26 6.10 13.43
N GLU A 181 4.88 4.88 13.07
CA GLU A 181 5.36 4.18 11.87
C GLU A 181 4.22 3.94 10.85
N LEU A 182 4.58 3.92 9.59
CA LEU A 182 3.73 3.44 8.50
C LEU A 182 4.21 2.05 8.09
N ILE A 183 3.29 1.09 7.96
CA ILE A 183 3.57 -0.26 7.48
C ILE A 183 2.70 -0.63 6.28
N ARG A 184 3.22 -1.53 5.42
CA ARG A 184 2.53 -2.04 4.21
C ARG A 184 2.49 -3.56 4.21
N PRO A 185 1.52 -4.17 4.92
CA PRO A 185 1.49 -5.62 5.11
C PRO A 185 1.18 -6.42 3.84
N LEU A 186 0.57 -5.78 2.82
CA LEU A 186 0.29 -6.44 1.53
C LEU A 186 1.48 -6.40 0.54
N TYR A 187 2.66 -5.95 0.97
CA TYR A 187 3.83 -5.65 0.15
C TYR A 187 4.25 -6.77 -0.81
N LEU A 188 4.06 -8.04 -0.42
CA LEU A 188 4.40 -9.21 -1.22
C LEU A 188 3.19 -9.88 -1.92
N ILE A 189 1.98 -9.32 -1.77
CA ILE A 189 0.76 -9.87 -2.36
C ILE A 189 0.52 -9.22 -3.72
N ARG A 190 0.16 -10.03 -4.73
CA ARG A 190 -0.14 -9.57 -6.08
C ARG A 190 -1.56 -9.02 -6.18
N GLU A 191 -1.77 -7.96 -6.96
CA GLU A 191 -3.11 -7.44 -7.24
C GLU A 191 -4.04 -8.51 -7.83
N ALA A 192 -3.51 -9.34 -8.71
CA ALA A 192 -4.26 -10.44 -9.32
C ALA A 192 -4.81 -11.44 -8.29
N ASP A 193 -4.06 -11.74 -7.23
CA ASP A 193 -4.51 -12.63 -6.14
C ASP A 193 -5.62 -11.96 -5.31
N ILE A 194 -5.53 -10.65 -5.09
CA ILE A 194 -6.57 -9.86 -4.39
C ILE A 194 -7.86 -9.83 -5.21
N LEU A 195 -7.75 -9.60 -6.52
CA LEU A 195 -8.90 -9.62 -7.43
C LEU A 195 -9.56 -11.01 -7.46
N HIS A 196 -8.75 -12.07 -7.55
CA HIS A 196 -9.25 -13.44 -7.52
C HIS A 196 -9.96 -13.76 -6.19
N TRP A 197 -9.42 -13.31 -5.05
CA TRP A 197 -10.07 -13.46 -3.75
C TRP A 197 -11.40 -12.71 -3.69
N ARG A 198 -11.46 -11.46 -4.18
CA ARG A 198 -12.68 -10.65 -4.27
C ARG A 198 -13.77 -11.38 -5.07
N ASP A 199 -13.41 -11.85 -6.27
CA ASP A 199 -14.37 -12.47 -7.20
C ASP A 199 -14.84 -13.83 -6.70
N TYR A 200 -13.92 -14.64 -6.13
CA TYR A 200 -14.29 -15.92 -5.50
C TYR A 200 -15.29 -15.75 -4.36
N ASN A 201 -15.16 -14.67 -3.59
CA ASN A 201 -16.06 -14.38 -2.47
C ASN A 201 -17.27 -13.53 -2.89
N LYS A 202 -17.42 -13.20 -4.18
CA LYS A 202 -18.51 -12.37 -4.74
C LYS A 202 -18.65 -11.03 -4.01
N LEU A 203 -17.51 -10.42 -3.62
CA LEU A 203 -17.46 -9.16 -2.90
C LEU A 203 -17.47 -7.97 -3.86
N LYS A 204 -18.20 -6.93 -3.50
CA LYS A 204 -18.24 -5.66 -4.24
C LYS A 204 -17.68 -4.58 -3.36
N PHE A 205 -16.56 -3.99 -3.77
CA PHE A 205 -15.90 -2.92 -3.05
C PHE A 205 -15.96 -1.60 -3.81
N LEU A 206 -15.72 -0.54 -3.09
CA LEU A 206 -15.57 0.79 -3.66
C LEU A 206 -14.39 0.80 -4.65
N GLN A 207 -14.63 1.19 -5.89
CA GLN A 207 -13.55 1.27 -6.89
C GLN A 207 -12.80 2.59 -6.80
N CYS A 208 -13.51 3.70 -6.83
CA CYS A 208 -12.97 5.03 -6.61
C CYS A 208 -14.05 5.96 -6.07
N ALA A 209 -13.78 6.61 -4.95
CA ALA A 209 -14.72 7.55 -4.33
C ALA A 209 -14.33 9.02 -4.54
N CYS A 210 -13.32 9.28 -5.37
CA CYS A 210 -12.83 10.63 -5.61
C CYS A 210 -13.63 11.29 -6.73
N ARG A 211 -14.23 12.44 -6.46
CA ARG A 211 -14.95 13.26 -7.45
C ARG A 211 -14.10 13.63 -8.66
N PHE A 212 -12.77 13.75 -8.50
CA PHE A 212 -11.84 14.01 -9.61
C PHE A 212 -11.72 12.83 -10.56
N THR A 213 -11.77 11.60 -10.04
CA THR A 213 -11.73 10.40 -10.86
C THR A 213 -13.07 10.13 -11.56
N GLU A 214 -14.19 10.51 -10.93
CA GLU A 214 -15.51 10.45 -11.56
C GLU A 214 -15.59 11.47 -12.74
N LYS A 215 -15.07 12.70 -12.58
CA LYS A 215 -14.98 13.69 -13.66
C LYS A 215 -14.01 13.29 -14.76
N ALA A 216 -12.84 12.74 -14.40
CA ALA A 216 -11.86 12.27 -15.38
C ALA A 216 -12.33 11.03 -16.17
N ALA A 217 -13.25 10.25 -15.63
CA ALA A 217 -13.88 9.13 -16.34
C ALA A 217 -15.02 9.58 -17.27
N SER A 218 -15.62 10.76 -17.04
CA SER A 218 -16.70 11.33 -17.86
C SER A 218 -16.19 12.30 -18.95
N GLU A 219 -15.02 12.86 -18.80
CA GLU A 219 -14.34 13.66 -19.81
C GLU A 219 -13.29 12.75 -20.47
N ASP A 220 -13.37 12.62 -21.79
CA ASP A 220 -12.44 11.87 -22.66
C ASP A 220 -11.06 12.54 -22.67
N LEU A 221 -10.52 12.76 -21.48
CA LEU A 221 -9.25 13.41 -21.27
C LEU A 221 -8.12 12.39 -21.44
N SER A 222 -7.48 12.50 -22.59
CA SER A 222 -6.22 11.93 -23.04
C SER A 222 -5.01 12.07 -22.09
N THR A 223 -5.18 12.49 -20.86
CA THR A 223 -4.16 12.41 -19.81
C THR A 223 -4.19 11.05 -19.15
N THR A 224 -3.74 10.06 -19.88
CA THR A 224 -3.43 8.73 -19.33
C THR A 224 -2.58 8.95 -18.08
N SER A 225 -3.11 8.57 -16.92
CA SER A 225 -2.33 8.65 -15.68
C SER A 225 -1.00 7.94 -15.89
N LYS A 226 0.14 8.57 -15.54
CA LYS A 226 1.48 7.97 -15.64
C LYS A 226 1.52 6.58 -15.03
N ARG A 227 0.76 6.35 -13.97
CA ARG A 227 0.63 5.04 -13.34
C ARG A 227 -0.05 4.01 -14.26
N LEU A 228 -1.07 4.41 -15.00
CA LEU A 228 -1.75 3.52 -15.96
C LEU A 228 -0.82 3.17 -17.13
N GLU A 229 -0.02 4.12 -17.58
CA GLU A 229 1.01 3.90 -18.62
C GLU A 229 2.05 2.89 -18.14
N ILE A 230 2.58 3.04 -16.92
CA ILE A 230 3.50 2.07 -16.32
C ILE A 230 2.86 0.69 -16.18
N LYS A 231 1.61 0.63 -15.74
CA LYS A 231 0.88 -0.64 -15.63
C LYS A 231 0.77 -1.36 -16.98
N ARG A 232 0.49 -0.63 -18.05
CA ARG A 232 0.47 -1.18 -19.42
C ARG A 232 1.85 -1.65 -19.87
N LEU A 233 2.89 -0.86 -19.60
CA LEU A 233 4.27 -1.24 -19.91
C LEU A 233 4.68 -2.55 -19.21
N ILE A 234 4.38 -2.68 -17.91
CA ILE A 234 4.66 -3.91 -17.16
C ILE A 234 3.92 -5.10 -17.78
N GLN A 235 2.66 -4.94 -18.18
CA GLN A 235 1.87 -5.98 -18.82
C GLN A 235 2.50 -6.43 -20.16
N GLN A 236 2.98 -5.49 -20.98
CA GLN A 236 3.67 -5.79 -22.24
C GLN A 236 4.98 -6.56 -22.00
N LEU A 237 5.81 -6.08 -21.06
CA LEU A 237 7.07 -6.74 -20.72
C LEU A 237 6.87 -8.14 -20.13
N ARG A 238 5.82 -8.34 -19.35
CA ARG A 238 5.44 -9.64 -18.77
C ARG A 238 5.10 -10.69 -19.85
N ALA A 239 4.55 -10.25 -21.00
CA ALA A 239 4.25 -11.16 -22.11
C ALA A 239 5.52 -11.77 -22.71
N THR A 240 6.66 -11.08 -22.65
CA THR A 240 7.95 -11.55 -23.18
C THR A 240 8.82 -12.24 -22.11
N ASN A 241 8.68 -11.85 -20.86
CA ASN A 241 9.49 -12.41 -19.76
C ASN A 241 8.65 -12.56 -18.48
N PRO A 242 8.35 -13.80 -18.04
CA PRO A 242 7.54 -14.05 -16.85
C PRO A 242 8.21 -13.60 -15.53
N TYR A 243 9.52 -13.35 -15.55
CA TYR A 243 10.29 -12.90 -14.36
C TYR A 243 10.40 -11.39 -14.25
N ILE A 244 9.90 -10.62 -15.22
CA ILE A 244 10.14 -9.16 -15.28
C ILE A 244 9.70 -8.44 -14.00
N GLU A 245 8.56 -8.79 -13.47
CA GLU A 245 8.00 -8.14 -12.27
C GLU A 245 8.84 -8.45 -11.03
N SER A 246 9.32 -9.68 -10.88
CA SER A 246 10.24 -10.06 -9.78
C SER A 246 11.61 -9.40 -9.95
N ASN A 247 12.08 -9.21 -11.19
CA ASN A 247 13.34 -8.54 -11.46
C ASN A 247 13.26 -7.05 -11.13
N ILE A 248 12.16 -6.37 -11.51
CA ILE A 248 11.91 -4.98 -11.11
C ILE A 248 11.90 -4.85 -9.59
N PHE A 249 11.19 -5.73 -8.90
CA PHE A 249 11.13 -5.71 -7.44
C PHE A 249 12.50 -5.89 -6.79
N ARG A 250 13.26 -6.91 -7.22
CA ARG A 250 14.60 -7.22 -6.69
C ARG A 250 15.65 -6.17 -7.03
N SER A 251 15.48 -5.39 -8.09
CA SER A 251 16.47 -4.37 -8.49
C SER A 251 16.74 -3.33 -7.40
N VAL A 252 15.81 -3.09 -6.50
CA VAL A 252 15.97 -2.16 -5.36
C VAL A 252 16.38 -2.86 -4.06
N GLU A 253 16.39 -4.19 -4.03
CA GLU A 253 16.89 -4.99 -2.91
C GLU A 253 18.33 -5.46 -3.14
N ASN A 254 18.80 -5.45 -4.38
CA ASN A 254 20.11 -5.95 -4.83
C ASN A 254 20.87 -4.85 -5.58
N VAL A 255 21.15 -3.73 -4.89
CA VAL A 255 21.90 -2.60 -5.45
C VAL A 255 23.39 -2.75 -5.08
N THR A 256 24.25 -2.85 -6.09
CA THR A 256 25.72 -2.85 -5.92
C THR A 256 26.21 -1.42 -6.04
N LEU A 257 26.60 -0.82 -4.90
CA LEU A 257 26.96 0.61 -4.86
C LEU A 257 28.23 0.92 -5.65
N ASP A 258 29.17 -0.04 -5.77
CA ASP A 258 30.43 0.11 -6.52
C ASP A 258 30.24 0.30 -8.03
N THR A 259 29.05 -0.03 -8.54
CA THR A 259 28.69 0.12 -9.95
C THR A 259 27.67 1.23 -10.19
N VAL A 260 27.48 2.12 -9.20
CA VAL A 260 26.58 3.28 -9.27
C VAL A 260 27.39 4.56 -9.28
N ILE A 261 27.13 5.44 -10.27
CA ILE A 261 27.89 6.70 -10.42
C ILE A 261 27.76 7.59 -9.19
N ALA A 262 26.55 7.69 -8.63
CA ALA A 262 26.32 8.46 -7.41
C ALA A 262 25.04 7.95 -6.68
N TYR A 263 25.03 8.07 -5.36
CA TYR A 263 23.87 7.78 -4.54
C TYR A 263 23.70 8.80 -3.41
N LYS A 264 22.47 8.93 -2.90
CA LYS A 264 22.18 9.83 -1.77
C LYS A 264 21.91 9.02 -0.50
N LYS A 265 22.59 9.36 0.59
CA LYS A 265 22.37 8.78 1.92
C LYS A 265 22.19 9.92 2.94
N LYS A 266 21.04 9.97 3.62
CA LYS A 266 20.70 11.02 4.62
C LYS A 266 20.89 12.46 4.08
N GLY A 267 20.57 12.70 2.80
CA GLY A 267 20.70 14.00 2.15
C GLY A 267 22.08 14.32 1.60
N VAL A 268 23.10 13.51 1.90
CA VAL A 268 24.47 13.66 1.37
C VAL A 268 24.58 12.86 0.07
N THR A 269 25.14 13.46 -0.97
CA THR A 269 25.47 12.78 -2.23
C THR A 269 26.87 12.18 -2.10
N HIS A 270 26.97 10.90 -2.42
CA HIS A 270 28.24 10.16 -2.54
C HIS A 270 28.46 9.87 -4.02
N HIS A 271 29.66 10.12 -4.50
CA HIS A 271 30.07 9.94 -5.88
C HIS A 271 31.14 8.86 -5.97
N PHE A 272 31.20 8.10 -7.07
CA PHE A 272 32.19 7.03 -7.22
C PHE A 272 33.65 7.56 -7.14
N LEU A 273 33.87 8.85 -7.47
CA LEU A 273 35.15 9.48 -7.36
C LEU A 273 35.64 9.75 -5.91
N ASP A 274 34.68 9.71 -4.94
CA ASP A 274 35.05 10.01 -3.53
C ASP A 274 36.06 9.01 -2.98
N ASN A 275 36.03 7.75 -3.45
CA ASN A 275 36.92 6.66 -3.03
C ASN A 275 37.69 6.02 -4.21
N TYR A 276 37.70 6.64 -5.39
CA TYR A 276 38.26 6.01 -6.60
C TYR A 276 39.71 5.63 -6.49
N ASN A 277 40.55 6.45 -5.80
CA ASN A 277 41.96 6.22 -5.62
C ASN A 277 42.29 5.32 -4.41
N ASP A 278 41.35 5.12 -3.49
CA ASP A 278 41.59 4.31 -2.29
C ASP A 278 41.64 2.80 -2.60
N CYS A 279 41.02 2.37 -3.71
CA CYS A 279 41.01 0.96 -4.16
C CYS A 279 42.35 0.52 -4.78
N GLN A 280 43.28 1.43 -5.11
CA GLN A 280 44.61 1.08 -5.65
C GLN A 280 45.59 0.68 -4.57
N ALA A 281 45.32 0.96 -3.28
CA ALA A 281 46.25 0.68 -2.17
C ALA A 281 46.12 -0.76 -1.63
N THR A 282 45.17 -1.57 -2.07
CA THR A 282 44.90 -2.93 -1.53
C THR A 282 45.33 -4.06 -2.46
N GLU A 283 45.88 -3.79 -3.64
CA GLU A 283 46.36 -4.84 -4.58
C GLU A 283 47.91 -5.00 -4.53
N GLU A 284 48.61 -4.31 -3.62
CA GLU A 284 50.09 -4.43 -3.45
C GLU A 284 50.49 -5.01 -2.07
N GLU A 285 49.77 -5.99 -1.52
CA GLU A 285 50.31 -6.83 -0.43
C GLU A 285 50.13 -8.33 -0.71
#